data_7c9663a512be9a10d41cd80725f45b0c
#
_entry.id   7c9663a512be9a10d41cd80725f45b0c
#
_cell.length_a   1.000
_cell.length_b   1.000
_cell.length_c   1.000
_cell.angle_alpha   90.00
_cell.angle_beta   90.00
_cell.angle_gamma   90.00
#
_symmetry.space_group_name_H-M   'P 1'
#
loop_
_entity.id
_entity.type
_entity.pdbx_description
1 polymer ?
#
loop_
_entity_poly.entity_id
_entity_poly.type
_entity_poly.pdbx_seq_one_letter_code
_entity_poly.pdbx_strand_id
1 'polypeptide(L)'
;FGADTKVYGVDKEKEIREIRRKAITANLKLIECPIRHLGTEEGYKIYSRLQEHLLEQGVEMEFNTMVKDIIIEDGQVKGLVTDKDETYHAKEVVSAVGREGADWFSHICNGHGIETQVGTVDIGVRVEVRDEVMEFLNDNLYEAKLVYHTPTFDDKVRTFCTNPSGEVATEYYDNGLAVVN
;
A
#
# COMPACT_ATOMS: atom_id res chain seq x y z
N PHE A 1 -18.73 -8.03 -2.16
CA PHE A 1 -18.82 -6.66 -1.65
C PHE A 1 -19.03 -5.60 -2.77
N GLY A 2 -19.09 -6.01 -4.06
CA GLY A 2 -19.42 -5.13 -5.19
C GLY A 2 -18.23 -4.41 -5.83
N ALA A 3 -17.00 -4.84 -5.55
CA ALA A 3 -15.84 -4.35 -6.28
C ALA A 3 -15.90 -4.74 -7.77
N ASP A 4 -15.42 -3.85 -8.66
CA ASP A 4 -15.28 -4.18 -10.06
C ASP A 4 -14.33 -5.39 -10.24
N THR A 5 -14.71 -6.28 -11.14
CA THR A 5 -13.92 -7.48 -11.46
C THR A 5 -12.97 -7.26 -12.63
N LYS A 6 -12.96 -6.08 -13.24
CA LYS A 6 -12.09 -5.74 -14.36
C LYS A 6 -10.62 -5.93 -13.98
N VAL A 7 -9.90 -6.64 -14.82
CA VAL A 7 -8.44 -6.79 -14.72
C VAL A 7 -7.82 -6.06 -15.89
N TYR A 8 -6.96 -5.10 -15.60
CA TYR A 8 -6.21 -4.37 -16.61
C TYR A 8 -4.94 -5.15 -16.99
N GLY A 9 -4.49 -4.97 -18.21
CA GLY A 9 -3.25 -5.58 -18.69
C GLY A 9 -3.39 -7.02 -19.19
N VAL A 10 -4.64 -7.53 -19.43
CA VAL A 10 -4.88 -8.90 -19.91
C VAL A 10 -5.59 -8.97 -21.27
N ASP A 11 -6.50 -8.03 -21.59
CA ASP A 11 -7.42 -8.18 -22.71
C ASP A 11 -6.95 -7.55 -24.04
N LYS A 12 -5.84 -6.80 -24.02
CA LYS A 12 -5.37 -6.00 -25.14
C LYS A 12 -3.96 -6.43 -25.58
N GLU A 13 -3.80 -7.68 -25.96
CA GLU A 13 -2.49 -8.26 -26.29
C GLU A 13 -1.72 -7.52 -27.37
N LYS A 14 -2.41 -7.00 -28.39
CA LYS A 14 -1.79 -6.30 -29.51
C LYS A 14 -1.18 -4.97 -29.04
N GLU A 15 -1.94 -4.20 -28.27
CA GLU A 15 -1.55 -2.91 -27.72
C GLU A 15 -0.44 -3.10 -26.68
N ILE A 16 -0.54 -4.10 -25.82
CA ILE A 16 0.49 -4.43 -24.83
C ILE A 16 1.80 -4.84 -25.52
N ARG A 17 1.72 -5.58 -26.62
CA ARG A 17 2.89 -5.93 -27.42
C ARG A 17 3.54 -4.70 -28.06
N GLU A 18 2.75 -3.74 -28.51
CA GLU A 18 3.24 -2.47 -29.03
C GLU A 18 3.94 -1.65 -27.94
N ILE A 19 3.32 -1.54 -26.74
CA ILE A 19 3.94 -0.88 -25.59
C ILE A 19 5.28 -1.53 -25.25
N ARG A 20 5.32 -2.86 -25.20
CA ARG A 20 6.56 -3.61 -24.92
C ARG A 20 7.65 -3.29 -25.94
N ARG A 21 7.32 -3.25 -27.23
CA ARG A 21 8.27 -2.92 -28.29
C ARG A 21 8.79 -1.50 -28.16
N LYS A 22 7.90 -0.52 -27.88
CA LYS A 22 8.31 0.87 -27.63
C LYS A 22 9.21 0.98 -26.40
N ALA A 23 8.87 0.27 -25.33
CA ALA A 23 9.70 0.22 -24.12
C ALA A 23 11.12 -0.29 -24.42
N ILE A 24 11.24 -1.40 -25.14
CA ILE A 24 12.55 -1.96 -25.53
C ILE A 24 13.35 -0.94 -26.37
N THR A 25 12.71 -0.25 -27.32
CA THR A 25 13.38 0.78 -28.13
C THR A 25 13.87 1.96 -27.28
N ALA A 26 13.21 2.24 -26.18
CA ALA A 26 13.60 3.27 -25.21
C ALA A 26 14.55 2.74 -24.10
N ASN A 27 15.10 1.54 -24.25
CA ASN A 27 15.93 0.86 -23.26
C ASN A 27 15.21 0.64 -21.90
N LEU A 28 13.90 0.43 -21.99
CA LEU A 28 13.06 0.12 -20.84
C LEU A 28 12.57 -1.32 -20.91
N LYS A 29 12.29 -1.91 -19.75
CA LYS A 29 11.64 -3.22 -19.64
C LYS A 29 10.24 -3.04 -19.12
N LEU A 30 9.23 -3.43 -19.90
CA LEU A 30 7.86 -3.56 -19.40
C LEU A 30 7.73 -4.85 -18.60
N ILE A 31 7.29 -4.73 -17.36
CA ILE A 31 6.95 -5.87 -16.49
C ILE A 31 5.45 -6.14 -16.62
N GLU A 32 5.09 -7.38 -16.90
CA GLU A 32 3.70 -7.80 -16.88
C GLU A 32 3.17 -7.75 -15.46
N CYS A 33 2.15 -6.94 -15.25
CA CYS A 33 1.55 -6.71 -13.94
C CYS A 33 0.04 -6.52 -14.12
N PRO A 34 -0.72 -7.61 -14.32
CA PRO A 34 -2.18 -7.52 -14.32
C PRO A 34 -2.67 -6.97 -12.99
N ILE A 35 -3.48 -5.93 -13.03
CA ILE A 35 -3.99 -5.30 -11.81
C ILE A 35 -5.51 -5.13 -11.84
N ARG A 36 -6.09 -5.15 -10.65
CA ARG A 36 -7.40 -4.58 -10.37
C ARG A 36 -7.20 -3.26 -9.65
N HIS A 37 -7.99 -2.28 -10.01
CA HIS A 37 -7.96 -0.98 -9.34
C HIS A 37 -9.27 -0.74 -8.60
N LEU A 38 -9.15 -0.26 -7.38
CA LEU A 38 -10.25 0.23 -6.58
C LEU A 38 -10.00 1.69 -6.24
N GLY A 39 -10.76 2.58 -6.86
CA GLY A 39 -10.68 4.01 -6.58
C GLY A 39 -11.09 4.33 -5.14
N THR A 40 -10.58 5.43 -4.61
CA THR A 40 -10.80 5.86 -3.22
C THR A 40 -12.29 6.00 -2.89
N GLU A 41 -13.10 6.56 -3.81
CA GLU A 41 -14.54 6.75 -3.61
C GLU A 41 -15.31 5.42 -3.53
N GLU A 42 -14.98 4.46 -4.40
CA GLU A 42 -15.58 3.12 -4.36
C GLU A 42 -15.03 2.30 -3.18
N GLY A 43 -13.79 2.57 -2.77
CA GLY A 43 -13.15 1.97 -1.60
C GLY A 43 -14.00 2.10 -0.35
N TYR A 44 -14.50 3.31 -0.07
CA TYR A 44 -15.35 3.56 1.09
C TYR A 44 -16.59 2.64 1.12
N LYS A 45 -17.32 2.52 0.01
CA LYS A 45 -18.53 1.69 -0.07
C LYS A 45 -18.22 0.20 0.17
N ILE A 46 -17.11 -0.26 -0.38
CA ILE A 46 -16.70 -1.67 -0.27
C ILE A 46 -16.25 -2.00 1.15
N TYR A 47 -15.45 -1.12 1.75
CA TYR A 47 -15.02 -1.30 3.14
C TYR A 47 -16.18 -1.21 4.13
N SER A 48 -17.16 -0.34 3.89
CA SER A 48 -18.37 -0.29 4.73
C SER A 48 -19.15 -1.61 4.69
N ARG A 49 -19.34 -2.19 3.50
CA ARG A 49 -20.00 -3.51 3.36
C ARG A 49 -19.17 -4.64 3.97
N LEU A 50 -17.85 -4.57 3.88
CA LEU A 50 -16.96 -5.54 4.53
C LEU A 50 -17.09 -5.44 6.05
N GLN A 51 -17.12 -4.24 6.60
CA GLN A 51 -17.32 -4.00 8.02
C GLN A 51 -18.68 -4.55 8.51
N GLU A 52 -19.76 -4.22 7.81
CA GLU A 52 -21.10 -4.76 8.10
C GLU A 52 -21.09 -6.28 8.12
N HIS A 53 -20.50 -6.90 7.10
CA HIS A 53 -20.39 -8.36 7.02
C HIS A 53 -19.62 -8.96 8.21
N LEU A 54 -18.50 -8.36 8.60
CA LEU A 54 -17.71 -8.85 9.73
C LEU A 54 -18.49 -8.75 11.06
N LEU A 55 -19.22 -7.64 11.27
CA LEU A 55 -20.09 -7.47 12.42
C LEU A 55 -21.20 -8.53 12.45
N GLU A 56 -21.83 -8.82 11.30
CA GLU A 56 -22.83 -9.90 11.18
C GLU A 56 -22.25 -11.29 11.49
N GLN A 57 -20.97 -11.51 11.25
CA GLN A 57 -20.25 -12.73 11.61
C GLN A 57 -19.82 -12.79 13.09
N GLY A 58 -20.16 -11.76 13.88
CA GLY A 58 -19.84 -11.71 15.29
C GLY A 58 -18.44 -11.19 15.61
N VAL A 59 -17.78 -10.52 14.67
CA VAL A 59 -16.52 -9.83 14.94
C VAL A 59 -16.82 -8.57 15.76
N GLU A 60 -16.20 -8.45 16.90
CA GLU A 60 -16.27 -7.24 17.72
C GLU A 60 -15.28 -6.19 17.19
N MET A 61 -15.71 -4.95 17.06
CA MET A 61 -14.91 -3.84 16.58
C MET A 61 -14.95 -2.69 17.57
N GLU A 62 -13.80 -2.37 18.12
CA GLU A 62 -13.63 -1.24 19.02
C GLU A 62 -13.08 -0.03 18.28
N PHE A 63 -13.85 1.06 18.26
CA PHE A 63 -13.46 2.33 17.65
C PHE A 63 -13.02 3.32 18.72
N ASN A 64 -12.18 4.28 18.33
CA ASN A 64 -11.63 5.28 19.26
C ASN A 64 -10.98 4.63 20.49
N THR A 65 -10.28 3.52 20.25
CA THR A 65 -9.60 2.73 21.28
C THR A 65 -8.20 2.44 20.80
N MET A 66 -7.20 2.97 21.48
CA MET A 66 -5.80 2.80 21.13
C MET A 66 -5.20 1.65 21.95
N VAL A 67 -4.47 0.78 21.30
CA VAL A 67 -3.69 -0.26 22.00
C VAL A 67 -2.47 0.39 22.62
N LYS A 68 -2.37 0.28 23.95
CA LYS A 68 -1.27 0.82 24.75
C LYS A 68 -0.07 -0.13 24.78
N ASP A 69 -0.33 -1.41 24.99
CA ASP A 69 0.71 -2.43 25.10
C ASP A 69 0.20 -3.82 24.70
N ILE A 70 1.12 -4.73 24.43
CA ILE A 70 0.87 -6.16 24.19
C ILE A 70 1.34 -6.94 25.42
N ILE A 71 0.48 -7.80 25.95
CA ILE A 71 0.79 -8.65 27.09
C ILE A 71 1.61 -9.85 26.60
N ILE A 72 2.84 -9.94 27.05
CA ILE A 72 3.74 -11.08 26.75
C ILE A 72 4.22 -11.68 28.08
N GLU A 73 3.92 -12.95 28.31
CA GLU A 73 4.34 -13.71 29.49
C GLU A 73 5.05 -14.98 29.02
N ASP A 74 6.21 -15.27 29.60
CA ASP A 74 7.02 -16.44 29.26
C ASP A 74 7.29 -16.59 27.74
N GLY A 75 7.49 -15.47 27.04
CA GLY A 75 7.70 -15.42 25.60
C GLY A 75 6.47 -15.72 24.74
N GLN A 76 5.29 -15.72 25.33
CA GLN A 76 4.02 -15.95 24.64
C GLN A 76 3.09 -14.74 24.77
N VAL A 77 2.46 -14.38 23.67
CA VAL A 77 1.38 -13.37 23.66
C VAL A 77 0.18 -13.91 24.45
N LYS A 78 -0.35 -13.08 25.34
CA LYS A 78 -1.56 -13.37 26.14
C LYS A 78 -2.71 -12.42 25.85
N GLY A 79 -2.45 -11.30 25.17
CA GLY A 79 -3.46 -10.30 24.84
C GLY A 79 -2.87 -8.92 24.65
N LEU A 80 -3.70 -7.92 24.92
CA LEU A 80 -3.32 -6.50 24.82
C LEU A 80 -4.03 -5.66 25.89
N VAL A 81 -3.51 -4.45 26.11
CA VAL A 81 -4.09 -3.43 26.98
C VAL A 81 -4.36 -2.17 26.16
N THR A 82 -5.50 -1.54 26.38
CA THR A 82 -5.89 -0.30 25.69
C THR A 82 -5.52 0.95 26.50
N ASP A 83 -5.65 2.11 25.89
CA ASP A 83 -5.50 3.43 26.52
C ASP A 83 -6.55 3.71 27.60
N LYS A 84 -7.64 2.93 27.63
CA LYS A 84 -8.69 2.94 28.66
C LYS A 84 -8.41 1.97 29.81
N ASP A 85 -7.21 1.37 29.83
CA ASP A 85 -6.80 0.31 30.78
C ASP A 85 -7.69 -0.96 30.73
N GLU A 86 -8.36 -1.20 29.61
CA GLU A 86 -9.09 -2.42 29.34
C GLU A 86 -8.13 -3.51 28.84
N THR A 87 -8.34 -4.74 29.27
CA THR A 87 -7.51 -5.89 28.90
C THR A 87 -8.30 -6.84 28.04
N TYR A 88 -7.75 -7.17 26.87
CA TYR A 88 -8.28 -8.19 25.97
C TYR A 88 -7.33 -9.39 25.94
N HIS A 89 -7.83 -10.55 26.34
CA HIS A 89 -7.06 -11.79 26.30
C HIS A 89 -7.21 -12.47 24.95
N ALA A 90 -6.07 -12.83 24.34
CA ALA A 90 -6.02 -13.52 23.05
C ALA A 90 -4.82 -14.46 22.99
N LYS A 91 -4.96 -15.54 22.25
CA LYS A 91 -3.85 -16.47 21.94
C LYS A 91 -2.92 -15.93 20.87
N GLU A 92 -3.46 -15.11 19.98
CA GLU A 92 -2.76 -14.51 18.86
C GLU A 92 -3.17 -13.05 18.75
N VAL A 93 -2.22 -12.18 18.41
CA VAL A 93 -2.44 -10.76 18.15
C VAL A 93 -1.81 -10.43 16.81
N VAL A 94 -2.60 -9.84 15.91
CA VAL A 94 -2.12 -9.34 14.62
C VAL A 94 -2.02 -7.83 14.67
N SER A 95 -0.80 -7.30 14.53
CA SER A 95 -0.56 -5.86 14.43
C SER A 95 -0.57 -5.41 12.99
N ALA A 96 -1.50 -4.53 12.62
CA ALA A 96 -1.65 -3.98 11.28
C ALA A 96 -1.82 -2.45 11.35
N VAL A 97 -0.97 -1.80 12.10
CA VAL A 97 -1.09 -0.40 12.54
C VAL A 97 -0.72 0.64 11.49
N GLY A 98 -0.23 0.22 10.33
CA GLY A 98 0.14 1.12 9.25
C GLY A 98 1.27 2.09 9.61
N ARG A 99 1.35 3.19 8.87
CA ARG A 99 2.41 4.21 9.04
C ARG A 99 2.27 4.97 10.36
N GLU A 100 1.06 5.32 10.74
CA GLU A 100 0.78 6.05 11.99
C GLU A 100 1.21 5.29 13.24
N GLY A 101 1.00 3.99 13.25
CA GLY A 101 1.38 3.14 14.39
C GLY A 101 2.80 2.60 14.33
N ALA A 102 3.63 2.96 13.35
CA ALA A 102 4.97 2.40 13.17
C ALA A 102 5.90 2.71 14.35
N ASP A 103 5.88 3.92 14.86
CA ASP A 103 6.70 4.34 16.00
C ASP A 103 6.25 3.64 17.28
N TRP A 104 4.93 3.56 17.50
CA TRP A 104 4.37 2.80 18.61
C TRP A 104 4.79 1.32 18.54
N PHE A 105 4.66 0.68 17.37
CA PHE A 105 5.03 -0.72 17.21
C PHE A 105 6.53 -0.96 17.41
N SER A 106 7.38 -0.04 16.96
CA SER A 106 8.82 -0.09 17.23
C SER A 106 9.11 0.02 18.73
N HIS A 107 8.37 0.87 19.46
CA HIS A 107 8.48 0.98 20.90
C HIS A 107 8.08 -0.33 21.61
N ILE A 108 6.97 -0.95 21.22
CA ILE A 108 6.53 -2.26 21.72
C ILE A 108 7.61 -3.33 21.47
N CYS A 109 8.12 -3.42 20.25
CA CYS A 109 9.19 -4.41 19.95
C CYS A 109 10.40 -4.23 20.84
N ASN A 110 10.88 -3.00 20.99
CA ASN A 110 12.03 -2.70 21.84
C ASN A 110 11.76 -3.01 23.32
N GLY A 111 10.58 -2.66 23.82
CA GLY A 111 10.18 -2.91 25.23
C GLY A 111 10.12 -4.39 25.58
N HIS A 112 9.75 -5.22 24.63
CA HIS A 112 9.66 -6.68 24.80
C HIS A 112 10.89 -7.45 24.28
N GLY A 113 11.97 -6.75 23.89
CA GLY A 113 13.20 -7.40 23.41
C GLY A 113 13.04 -8.12 22.07
N ILE A 114 12.06 -7.73 21.26
CA ILE A 114 11.86 -8.26 19.90
C ILE A 114 12.85 -7.56 18.97
N GLU A 115 13.71 -8.33 18.32
CA GLU A 115 14.71 -7.81 17.40
C GLU A 115 14.03 -7.21 16.16
N THR A 116 14.43 -5.99 15.80
CA THR A 116 13.97 -5.31 14.59
C THR A 116 15.15 -4.99 13.69
N GLN A 117 14.89 -4.95 12.38
CA GLN A 117 15.89 -4.59 11.39
C GLN A 117 15.40 -3.39 10.58
N VAL A 118 16.34 -2.52 10.20
CA VAL A 118 16.04 -1.43 9.28
C VAL A 118 15.73 -1.99 7.90
N GLY A 119 14.52 -1.72 7.41
CA GLY A 119 14.11 -2.11 6.05
C GLY A 119 14.76 -1.23 4.98
N THR A 120 14.74 -1.73 3.75
CA THR A 120 15.07 -0.91 2.58
C THR A 120 13.91 0.02 2.24
N VAL A 121 14.25 1.23 1.77
CA VAL A 121 13.26 2.21 1.31
C VAL A 121 13.49 2.50 -0.17
N ASP A 122 12.39 2.71 -0.90
CA ASP A 122 12.44 3.28 -2.24
C ASP A 122 12.42 4.81 -2.12
N ILE A 123 13.32 5.48 -2.83
CA ILE A 123 13.33 6.94 -2.95
C ILE A 123 12.93 7.28 -4.38
N GLY A 124 12.04 8.24 -4.54
CA GLY A 124 11.57 8.64 -5.85
C GLY A 124 10.99 10.05 -5.88
N VAL A 125 10.47 10.40 -7.04
CA VAL A 125 9.80 11.67 -7.29
C VAL A 125 8.39 11.42 -7.84
N ARG A 126 7.45 12.28 -7.52
CA ARG A 126 6.16 12.36 -8.21
C ARG A 126 6.30 13.25 -9.41
N VAL A 127 5.71 12.85 -10.51
CA VAL A 127 5.76 13.58 -11.77
C VAL A 127 4.35 13.70 -12.32
N GLU A 128 3.88 14.93 -12.50
CA GLU A 128 2.67 15.21 -13.26
C GLU A 128 3.01 15.35 -14.74
N VAL A 129 2.21 14.76 -15.57
CA VAL A 129 2.24 14.93 -17.02
C VAL A 129 0.81 15.09 -17.53
N ARG A 130 0.66 15.69 -18.70
CA ARG A 130 -0.65 15.81 -19.32
C ARG A 130 -1.22 14.43 -19.64
N ASP A 131 -2.52 14.27 -19.48
CA ASP A 131 -3.23 12.99 -19.70
C ASP A 131 -2.93 12.38 -21.07
N GLU A 132 -2.88 13.21 -22.11
CA GLU A 132 -2.64 12.74 -23.48
C GLU A 132 -1.28 12.03 -23.64
N VAL A 133 -0.30 12.34 -22.78
CA VAL A 133 1.02 11.69 -22.79
C VAL A 133 0.92 10.23 -22.27
N MET A 134 0.07 10.00 -21.30
CA MET A 134 -0.08 8.70 -20.64
C MET A 134 -1.29 7.89 -21.12
N GLU A 135 -2.20 8.50 -21.89
CA GLU A 135 -3.47 7.90 -22.31
C GLU A 135 -3.28 6.48 -22.87
N PHE A 136 -2.36 6.31 -23.82
CA PHE A 136 -2.13 5.01 -24.44
C PHE A 136 -1.63 3.93 -23.46
N LEU A 137 -0.88 4.31 -22.43
CA LEU A 137 -0.46 3.41 -21.36
C LEU A 137 -1.61 3.10 -20.40
N ASN A 138 -2.30 4.14 -19.95
CA ASN A 138 -3.36 4.04 -18.95
C ASN A 138 -4.57 3.23 -19.45
N ASP A 139 -4.96 3.44 -20.72
CA ASP A 139 -6.08 2.74 -21.34
C ASP A 139 -5.85 1.24 -21.51
N ASN A 140 -4.60 0.83 -21.63
CA ASN A 140 -4.24 -0.55 -21.91
C ASN A 140 -3.71 -1.32 -20.70
N LEU A 141 -3.06 -0.64 -19.77
CA LEU A 141 -2.41 -1.26 -18.60
C LEU A 141 -2.92 -0.68 -17.28
N TYR A 142 -3.61 0.47 -17.27
CA TYR A 142 -3.89 1.31 -16.13
C TYR A 142 -2.60 1.85 -15.49
N GLU A 143 -1.74 0.97 -15.00
CA GLU A 143 -0.43 1.25 -14.43
C GLU A 143 0.66 0.49 -15.21
N ALA A 144 1.48 1.23 -15.96
CA ALA A 144 2.58 0.64 -16.69
C ALA A 144 3.81 0.49 -15.80
N LYS A 145 4.17 -0.73 -15.48
CA LYS A 145 5.38 -1.02 -14.70
C LYS A 145 6.59 -1.12 -15.62
N LEU A 146 7.31 0.00 -15.74
CA LEU A 146 8.51 0.13 -16.55
C LEU A 146 9.75 0.12 -15.65
N VAL A 147 10.78 -0.59 -16.06
CA VAL A 147 12.06 -0.69 -15.36
C VAL A 147 13.16 -0.21 -16.28
N TYR A 148 14.06 0.59 -15.74
CA TYR A 148 15.28 1.07 -16.35
C TYR A 148 16.46 0.76 -15.43
N HIS A 149 17.60 0.39 -16.04
CA HIS A 149 18.86 0.25 -15.32
C HIS A 149 19.84 1.32 -15.80
N THR A 150 20.39 2.09 -14.88
CA THR A 150 21.31 3.16 -15.21
C THR A 150 22.64 2.58 -15.74
N PRO A 151 23.23 3.16 -16.83
CA PRO A 151 24.45 2.59 -17.41
C PRO A 151 25.68 2.72 -16.51
N THR A 152 25.69 3.71 -15.61
CA THR A 152 26.87 4.04 -14.79
C THR A 152 26.99 3.18 -13.54
N PHE A 153 25.89 2.96 -12.83
CA PHE A 153 25.88 2.28 -11.53
C PHE A 153 24.98 1.05 -11.49
N ASP A 154 24.30 0.73 -12.60
CA ASP A 154 23.28 -0.33 -12.68
C ASP A 154 22.13 -0.16 -11.67
N ASP A 155 21.88 1.10 -11.27
CA ASP A 155 20.76 1.42 -10.36
C ASP A 155 19.46 1.11 -11.06
N LYS A 156 18.60 0.39 -10.36
CA LYS A 156 17.27 0.05 -10.83
C LYS A 156 16.30 1.19 -10.54
N VAL A 157 15.83 1.83 -11.61
CA VAL A 157 14.75 2.82 -11.56
C VAL A 157 13.48 2.20 -12.10
N ARG A 158 12.34 2.45 -11.47
CA ARG A 158 11.06 1.93 -11.94
C ARG A 158 9.93 2.93 -11.77
N THR A 159 8.95 2.87 -12.68
CA THR A 159 7.64 3.49 -12.39
C THR A 159 7.00 2.77 -11.21
N PHE A 160 6.28 3.52 -10.40
CA PHE A 160 5.59 2.99 -9.23
C PHE A 160 4.08 3.14 -9.40
N CYS A 161 3.40 3.90 -8.57
CA CYS A 161 1.96 4.13 -8.73
C CYS A 161 1.71 5.10 -9.90
N THR A 162 0.75 4.78 -10.74
CA THR A 162 0.18 5.69 -11.72
C THR A 162 -1.24 6.01 -11.28
N ASN A 163 -1.58 7.28 -11.23
CA ASN A 163 -2.93 7.74 -10.96
C ASN A 163 -3.43 8.53 -12.18
N PRO A 164 -4.17 7.88 -13.11
CA PRO A 164 -4.68 8.56 -14.30
C PRO A 164 -5.52 9.79 -13.93
N SER A 165 -5.24 10.92 -14.57
CA SER A 165 -5.88 12.22 -14.30
C SER A 165 -5.74 12.73 -12.85
N GLY A 166 -4.76 12.21 -12.12
CA GLY A 166 -4.46 12.63 -10.75
C GLY A 166 -3.54 13.84 -10.69
N GLU A 167 -3.53 14.49 -9.55
CA GLU A 167 -2.65 15.60 -9.22
C GLU A 167 -1.70 15.18 -8.09
N VAL A 168 -0.50 15.78 -8.06
CA VAL A 168 0.42 15.58 -6.95
C VAL A 168 -0.08 16.37 -5.73
N ALA A 169 -0.40 15.64 -4.68
CA ALA A 169 -0.87 16.21 -3.41
C ALA A 169 0.23 16.16 -2.34
N THR A 170 0.19 17.09 -1.41
CA THR A 170 1.07 17.08 -0.24
C THR A 170 0.37 16.39 0.92
N GLU A 171 1.03 15.39 1.50
CA GLU A 171 0.62 14.75 2.75
C GLU A 171 1.50 15.26 3.89
N TYR A 172 0.87 15.62 5.00
CA TYR A 172 1.55 16.06 6.21
C TYR A 172 1.45 14.99 7.29
N TYR A 173 2.55 14.79 8.01
CA TYR A 173 2.62 13.90 9.15
C TYR A 173 2.70 14.71 10.45
N ASP A 174 2.26 14.13 11.57
CA ASP A 174 2.23 14.77 12.89
C ASP A 174 3.61 15.27 13.36
N ASN A 175 4.68 14.61 12.92
CA ASN A 175 6.07 15.00 13.21
C ASN A 175 6.57 16.19 12.37
N GLY A 176 5.72 16.84 11.58
CA GLY A 176 6.05 17.98 10.74
C GLY A 176 6.73 17.64 9.41
N LEU A 177 6.85 16.36 9.06
CA LEU A 177 7.31 15.94 7.74
C LEU A 177 6.20 16.16 6.71
N ALA A 178 6.59 16.63 5.54
CA ALA A 178 5.74 16.72 4.37
C ALA A 178 6.29 15.80 3.27
N VAL A 179 5.44 14.98 2.71
CA VAL A 179 5.76 14.16 1.54
C VAL A 179 4.76 14.40 0.44
N VAL A 180 5.09 14.01 -0.77
CA VAL A 180 4.19 14.13 -1.93
C VAL A 180 3.57 12.76 -2.25
N ASN A 181 2.29 12.78 -2.61
CA ASN A 181 1.53 11.60 -3.03
C ASN A 181 0.92 11.81 -4.40
#